data_29c668a607fd2135c0740a21a2a2a78e
#
_entry.id   29c668a607fd2135c0740a21a2a2a78e
#
_cell.length_a   1.000
_cell.length_b   1.000
_cell.length_c   1.000
_cell.angle_alpha   90.00
_cell.angle_beta   90.00
_cell.angle_gamma   90.00
#
_symmetry.space_group_name_H-M   'P 1'
#
loop_
_entity.id
_entity.type
_entity.pdbx_description
1 polymer ?
#
loop_
_entity_poly.entity_id
_entity_poly.type
_entity_poly.pdbx_seq_one_letter_code
_entity_poly.pdbx_strand_id
1 'polypeptide(L)'
;VLAGRQRQRRVSTVKFTRANDRMSTETIYALSSGKGRAGVSVIRLSGPETRAAVLKLTGRKVMPVSREAHLCWFRDPLTNVRLDHGLLLYFEGPKSFAGEDVAEFHSHGGRAVVGGFLDALAKVEGLRSALPGEFTRRAFDHGKMDLTAAEGLADLINAETEAQRRQALRLMEGSLATLYEGWRAEIIHAMAYLEADIDFADEEVPDDVAEQVAPIVEKLRAKIIDHIGYGFKGERIRDGLQVVILGEPNIGKSPLLNFLSRRDVAIVSDIA
;
A
#
# COMPACT_ATOMS: atom_id res chain seq x y z
N VAL A 1 -25.94 -34.88 46.67
CA VAL A 1 -26.58 -33.67 46.16
C VAL A 1 -25.49 -32.60 45.98
N LEU A 2 -24.93 -32.48 44.79
CA LEU A 2 -24.03 -31.36 44.40
C LEU A 2 -24.40 -30.94 42.98
N ALA A 3 -25.06 -29.79 42.90
CA ALA A 3 -25.47 -29.16 41.64
C ALA A 3 -24.27 -28.46 41.02
N GLY A 4 -23.78 -28.96 39.89
CA GLY A 4 -22.77 -28.33 39.06
C GLY A 4 -23.37 -27.18 38.27
N ARG A 5 -23.00 -25.93 38.62
CA ARG A 5 -23.31 -24.74 37.78
C ARG A 5 -22.37 -24.70 36.59
N GLN A 6 -22.87 -25.02 35.40
CA GLN A 6 -22.23 -24.70 34.13
C GLN A 6 -22.26 -23.18 33.92
N ARG A 7 -21.10 -22.53 34.01
CA ARG A 7 -20.91 -21.15 33.52
C ARG A 7 -20.81 -21.18 31.99
N GLN A 8 -21.89 -20.87 31.31
CA GLN A 8 -21.85 -20.49 29.91
C GLN A 8 -21.02 -19.22 29.77
N ARG A 9 -19.81 -19.34 29.21
CA ARG A 9 -19.03 -18.20 28.72
C ARG A 9 -19.77 -17.62 27.50
N ARG A 10 -20.41 -16.48 27.69
CA ARG A 10 -20.87 -15.65 26.55
C ARG A 10 -19.65 -15.22 25.78
N VAL A 11 -19.47 -15.77 24.58
CA VAL A 11 -18.58 -15.22 23.57
C VAL A 11 -19.20 -13.89 23.15
N SER A 12 -18.61 -12.79 23.60
CA SER A 12 -19.00 -11.46 23.13
C SER A 12 -18.58 -11.36 21.67
N THR A 13 -19.56 -11.47 20.79
CA THR A 13 -19.39 -11.12 19.38
C THR A 13 -18.99 -9.65 19.34
N VAL A 14 -17.71 -9.39 19.12
CA VAL A 14 -17.22 -8.05 18.82
C VAL A 14 -17.90 -7.64 17.52
N LYS A 15 -18.92 -6.80 17.64
CA LYS A 15 -19.51 -6.13 16.48
C LYS A 15 -18.43 -5.22 15.92
N PHE A 16 -17.76 -5.65 14.86
CA PHE A 16 -16.99 -4.78 13.97
C PHE A 16 -17.97 -3.79 13.32
N THR A 17 -18.24 -2.70 14.03
CA THR A 17 -19.14 -1.66 13.56
C THR A 17 -18.41 -0.88 12.47
N ARG A 18 -18.81 -1.07 11.22
CA ARG A 18 -18.98 -0.08 10.13
C ARG A 18 -18.18 1.25 10.22
N ALA A 19 -16.90 1.21 10.57
CA ALA A 19 -15.98 2.28 10.19
C ALA A 19 -15.68 2.22 8.67
N ASN A 20 -15.90 1.07 8.04
CA ASN A 20 -15.61 0.83 6.62
C ASN A 20 -16.60 1.50 5.65
N ASP A 21 -17.88 1.69 6.04
CA ASP A 21 -18.89 2.26 5.13
C ASP A 21 -18.73 3.78 4.89
N ARG A 22 -18.13 4.51 5.84
CA ARG A 22 -17.89 5.97 5.66
C ARG A 22 -16.64 6.27 4.84
N MET A 23 -15.66 5.37 4.80
CA MET A 23 -14.39 5.60 4.09
C MET A 23 -14.53 5.47 2.56
N SER A 24 -15.53 4.75 2.06
CA SER A 24 -15.75 4.56 0.61
C SER A 24 -16.60 5.65 -0.06
N THR A 25 -17.25 6.53 0.71
CA THR A 25 -18.19 7.53 0.19
C THR A 25 -17.59 8.93 0.02
N GLU A 26 -16.45 9.23 0.65
CA GLU A 26 -15.81 10.55 0.60
C GLU A 26 -14.66 10.58 -0.40
N THR A 27 -14.49 11.70 -1.08
CA THR A 27 -13.33 11.93 -1.92
C THR A 27 -12.15 12.39 -1.07
N ILE A 28 -11.01 11.76 -1.24
CA ILE A 28 -9.78 12.09 -0.53
C ILE A 28 -8.79 12.82 -1.43
N TYR A 29 -7.99 13.69 -0.82
CA TYR A 29 -6.89 14.35 -1.51
C TYR A 29 -5.62 14.41 -0.65
N ALA A 30 -4.47 14.38 -1.29
CA ALA A 30 -3.17 14.60 -0.63
C ALA A 30 -2.10 15.04 -1.62
N LEU A 31 -1.03 15.65 -1.08
CA LEU A 31 0.25 15.75 -1.77
C LEU A 31 0.85 14.34 -1.89
N SER A 32 0.97 13.85 -3.11
CA SER A 32 1.49 12.50 -3.42
C SER A 32 2.96 12.48 -3.82
N SER A 33 3.56 13.63 -4.09
CA SER A 33 5.00 13.78 -4.28
C SER A 33 5.73 14.04 -2.97
N GLY A 34 7.06 13.95 -2.96
CA GLY A 34 7.89 14.25 -1.80
C GLY A 34 7.64 15.66 -1.23
N LYS A 35 7.82 15.80 0.07
CA LYS A 35 7.70 17.10 0.75
C LYS A 35 8.93 17.98 0.46
N GLY A 36 8.72 19.28 0.30
CA GLY A 36 9.80 20.25 0.11
C GLY A 36 9.65 21.07 -1.17
N ARG A 37 10.67 21.90 -1.47
CA ARG A 37 10.70 22.65 -2.74
C ARG A 37 11.09 21.73 -3.88
N ALA A 38 10.28 21.70 -4.92
CA ALA A 38 10.51 20.89 -6.11
C ALA A 38 10.07 21.63 -7.37
N GLY A 39 10.58 21.27 -8.53
CA GLY A 39 10.08 21.81 -9.80
C GLY A 39 8.63 21.42 -10.05
N VAL A 40 8.24 20.21 -9.63
CA VAL A 40 6.88 19.68 -9.79
C VAL A 40 6.40 19.07 -8.47
N SER A 41 5.15 19.33 -8.12
CA SER A 41 4.41 18.60 -7.08
C SER A 41 3.18 17.93 -7.69
N VAL A 42 2.79 16.80 -7.14
CA VAL A 42 1.61 16.04 -7.57
C VAL A 42 0.61 16.02 -6.41
N ILE A 43 -0.56 16.59 -6.64
CA ILE A 43 -1.68 16.52 -5.71
C ILE A 43 -2.70 15.55 -6.31
N ARG A 44 -3.02 14.50 -5.57
CA ARG A 44 -3.92 13.42 -6.01
C ARG A 44 -5.26 13.53 -5.30
N LEU A 45 -6.33 13.31 -6.07
CA LEU A 45 -7.69 13.11 -5.60
C LEU A 45 -8.14 11.70 -5.96
N SER A 46 -8.99 11.10 -5.11
CA SER A 46 -9.62 9.81 -5.38
C SER A 46 -10.99 9.74 -4.70
N GLY A 47 -12.03 9.36 -5.45
CA GLY A 47 -13.38 9.20 -4.91
C GLY A 47 -14.49 9.80 -5.80
N PRO A 48 -15.75 9.72 -5.34
CA PRO A 48 -16.94 10.06 -6.14
C PRO A 48 -16.99 11.53 -6.58
N GLU A 49 -16.51 12.47 -5.75
CA GLU A 49 -16.54 13.90 -6.07
C GLU A 49 -15.34 14.37 -6.91
N THR A 50 -14.47 13.46 -7.36
CA THR A 50 -13.27 13.80 -8.16
C THR A 50 -13.63 14.59 -9.41
N ARG A 51 -14.70 14.20 -10.14
CA ARG A 51 -15.16 14.92 -11.34
C ARG A 51 -15.59 16.34 -11.03
N ALA A 52 -16.42 16.51 -10.01
CA ALA A 52 -16.90 17.82 -9.60
C ALA A 52 -15.73 18.73 -9.16
N ALA A 53 -14.80 18.19 -8.40
CA ALA A 53 -13.61 18.92 -7.97
C ALA A 53 -12.73 19.36 -9.16
N VAL A 54 -12.48 18.47 -10.12
CA VAL A 54 -11.72 18.79 -11.35
C VAL A 54 -12.36 19.95 -12.11
N LEU A 55 -13.68 19.90 -12.33
CA LEU A 55 -14.39 20.98 -13.06
C LEU A 55 -14.33 22.31 -12.30
N LYS A 56 -14.52 22.28 -10.97
CA LYS A 56 -14.45 23.49 -10.12
C LYS A 56 -13.04 24.11 -10.12
N LEU A 57 -11.98 23.29 -9.95
CA LEU A 57 -10.62 23.81 -9.87
C LEU A 57 -10.06 24.26 -11.22
N THR A 58 -10.57 23.76 -12.31
CA THR A 58 -10.08 24.12 -13.66
C THR A 58 -10.97 25.12 -14.40
N GLY A 59 -12.19 25.34 -13.92
CA GLY A 59 -13.22 26.16 -14.60
C GLY A 59 -13.71 25.54 -15.93
N ARG A 60 -13.43 24.25 -16.16
CA ARG A 60 -13.89 23.52 -17.35
C ARG A 60 -15.39 23.19 -17.22
N LYS A 61 -16.07 23.12 -18.35
CA LYS A 61 -17.47 22.67 -18.43
C LYS A 61 -17.59 21.17 -18.71
N VAL A 62 -16.53 20.55 -19.21
CA VAL A 62 -16.48 19.14 -19.61
C VAL A 62 -15.20 18.51 -19.05
N MET A 63 -15.33 17.28 -18.58
CA MET A 63 -14.19 16.50 -18.11
C MET A 63 -13.13 16.34 -19.20
N PRO A 64 -11.85 16.35 -18.82
CA PRO A 64 -10.77 16.00 -19.75
C PRO A 64 -10.86 14.52 -20.14
N VAL A 65 -10.28 14.20 -21.29
CA VAL A 65 -10.15 12.80 -21.73
C VAL A 65 -9.27 12.05 -20.72
N SER A 66 -9.74 10.87 -20.32
CA SER A 66 -9.02 10.03 -19.35
C SER A 66 -7.66 9.59 -19.91
N ARG A 67 -6.62 9.66 -19.07
CA ARG A 67 -5.24 9.27 -19.35
C ARG A 67 -4.50 10.17 -20.35
N GLU A 68 -5.04 11.34 -20.63
CA GLU A 68 -4.36 12.38 -21.40
C GLU A 68 -3.91 13.51 -20.46
N ALA A 69 -2.75 14.10 -20.77
CA ALA A 69 -2.23 15.23 -20.02
C ALA A 69 -2.80 16.54 -20.60
N HIS A 70 -3.47 17.30 -19.75
CA HIS A 70 -4.11 18.55 -20.13
C HIS A 70 -3.45 19.73 -19.43
N LEU A 71 -2.80 20.59 -20.17
CA LEU A 71 -2.27 21.85 -19.63
C LEU A 71 -3.44 22.80 -19.35
N CYS A 72 -3.55 23.30 -18.13
CA CYS A 72 -4.62 24.21 -17.71
C CYS A 72 -4.26 25.07 -16.49
N TRP A 73 -5.02 26.13 -16.32
CA TRP A 73 -4.98 26.93 -15.09
C TRP A 73 -5.77 26.24 -13.98
N PHE A 74 -5.18 26.17 -12.81
CA PHE A 74 -5.84 25.78 -11.57
C PHE A 74 -6.30 27.01 -10.82
N ARG A 75 -7.48 26.95 -10.21
CA ARG A 75 -8.14 28.07 -9.56
C ARG A 75 -8.74 27.67 -8.23
N ASP A 76 -8.78 28.62 -7.31
CA ASP A 76 -9.59 28.46 -6.09
C ASP A 76 -11.07 28.40 -6.47
N PRO A 77 -11.81 27.37 -6.04
CA PRO A 77 -13.20 27.15 -6.46
C PRO A 77 -14.18 28.19 -5.94
N LEU A 78 -13.87 28.93 -4.89
CA LEU A 78 -14.72 29.95 -4.32
C LEU A 78 -14.40 31.36 -4.85
N THR A 79 -13.11 31.69 -4.93
CA THR A 79 -12.65 33.04 -5.28
C THR A 79 -12.31 33.20 -6.76
N ASN A 80 -12.19 32.09 -7.49
CA ASN A 80 -11.72 32.01 -8.88
C ASN A 80 -10.29 32.58 -9.10
N VAL A 81 -9.54 32.81 -8.02
CA VAL A 81 -8.14 33.26 -8.09
C VAL A 81 -7.28 32.12 -8.65
N ARG A 82 -6.37 32.45 -9.56
CA ARG A 82 -5.43 31.47 -10.12
C ARG A 82 -4.44 31.02 -9.06
N LEU A 83 -4.33 29.70 -8.91
CA LEU A 83 -3.38 29.05 -7.99
C LEU A 83 -2.06 28.73 -8.71
N ASP A 84 -2.18 28.13 -9.90
CA ASP A 84 -1.02 27.73 -10.71
C ASP A 84 -1.44 27.37 -12.14
N HIS A 85 -0.45 27.14 -13.01
CA HIS A 85 -0.63 26.64 -14.38
C HIS A 85 0.18 25.36 -14.55
N GLY A 86 -0.50 24.23 -14.75
CA GLY A 86 0.14 22.93 -14.75
C GLY A 86 -0.63 21.86 -15.51
N LEU A 87 -0.23 20.61 -15.34
CA LEU A 87 -0.87 19.49 -16.02
C LEU A 87 -1.92 18.83 -15.11
N LEU A 88 -3.05 18.53 -15.71
CA LEU A 88 -4.10 17.70 -15.13
C LEU A 88 -4.11 16.35 -15.82
N LEU A 89 -4.06 15.26 -15.06
CA LEU A 89 -4.37 13.92 -15.50
C LEU A 89 -5.62 13.42 -14.79
N TYR A 90 -6.51 12.79 -15.55
CA TYR A 90 -7.72 12.17 -15.02
C TYR A 90 -7.72 10.70 -15.39
N PHE A 91 -8.11 9.85 -14.43
CA PHE A 91 -8.21 8.40 -14.59
C PHE A 91 -9.61 7.97 -14.19
N GLU A 92 -10.39 7.58 -15.17
CA GLU A 92 -11.75 7.11 -14.94
C GLU A 92 -11.77 5.73 -14.29
N GLY A 93 -12.55 5.58 -13.21
CA GLY A 93 -12.82 4.30 -12.58
C GLY A 93 -13.58 3.34 -13.49
N PRO A 94 -13.45 2.04 -13.33
CA PRO A 94 -12.58 1.32 -12.41
C PRO A 94 -11.12 1.14 -12.91
N LYS A 95 -10.74 1.71 -14.04
CA LYS A 95 -9.41 1.56 -14.66
C LYS A 95 -8.39 2.57 -14.11
N SER A 96 -8.40 2.84 -12.82
CA SER A 96 -7.48 3.72 -12.12
C SER A 96 -6.65 2.95 -11.09
N PHE A 97 -5.70 3.61 -10.43
CA PHE A 97 -4.92 3.04 -9.35
C PHE A 97 -5.79 2.58 -8.17
N ALA A 98 -6.73 3.42 -7.74
CA ALA A 98 -7.58 3.15 -6.59
C ALA A 98 -8.87 2.38 -6.94
N GLY A 99 -9.15 2.11 -8.23
CA GLY A 99 -10.40 1.47 -8.66
C GLY A 99 -11.61 2.41 -8.74
N GLU A 100 -11.43 3.68 -8.44
CA GLU A 100 -12.44 4.75 -8.49
C GLU A 100 -11.92 5.91 -9.35
N ASP A 101 -12.69 6.97 -9.53
CA ASP A 101 -12.23 8.16 -10.24
C ASP A 101 -11.03 8.80 -9.52
N VAL A 102 -9.94 9.02 -10.24
CA VAL A 102 -8.71 9.62 -9.73
C VAL A 102 -8.32 10.81 -10.60
N ALA A 103 -7.88 11.89 -9.97
CA ALA A 103 -7.25 13.02 -10.66
C ALA A 103 -5.90 13.35 -10.05
N GLU A 104 -4.96 13.76 -10.89
CA GLU A 104 -3.65 14.25 -10.47
C GLU A 104 -3.44 15.64 -11.04
N PHE A 105 -3.13 16.59 -10.15
CA PHE A 105 -2.77 17.95 -10.48
C PHE A 105 -1.26 18.09 -10.31
N HIS A 106 -0.56 18.22 -11.43
CA HIS A 106 0.87 18.47 -11.47
C HIS A 106 1.10 19.97 -11.48
N SER A 107 1.45 20.51 -10.35
CA SER A 107 1.71 21.94 -10.14
C SER A 107 3.17 22.20 -9.80
N HIS A 108 3.58 23.48 -9.69
CA HIS A 108 4.89 23.81 -9.18
C HIS A 108 4.99 23.48 -7.69
N GLY A 109 6.15 22.94 -7.25
CA GLY A 109 6.38 22.45 -5.89
C GLY A 109 6.77 23.53 -4.87
N GLY A 110 6.37 24.78 -5.09
CA GLY A 110 6.55 25.85 -4.12
C GLY A 110 5.60 25.69 -2.93
N ARG A 111 6.08 25.97 -1.69
CA ARG A 111 5.24 25.82 -0.47
C ARG A 111 3.94 26.60 -0.55
N ALA A 112 3.96 27.82 -1.09
CA ALA A 112 2.78 28.65 -1.25
C ALA A 112 1.78 28.07 -2.27
N VAL A 113 2.28 27.49 -3.37
CA VAL A 113 1.44 26.85 -4.39
C VAL A 113 0.76 25.61 -3.82
N VAL A 114 1.55 24.70 -3.22
CA VAL A 114 1.02 23.47 -2.61
C VAL A 114 0.03 23.80 -1.49
N GLY A 115 0.37 24.76 -0.60
CA GLY A 115 -0.53 25.19 0.48
C GLY A 115 -1.84 25.76 -0.05
N GLY A 116 -1.77 26.71 -1.00
CA GLY A 116 -2.96 27.29 -1.62
C GLY A 116 -3.83 26.25 -2.33
N PHE A 117 -3.21 25.24 -2.92
CA PHE A 117 -3.94 24.14 -3.58
C PHE A 117 -4.69 23.25 -2.57
N LEU A 118 -4.02 22.86 -1.47
CA LEU A 118 -4.63 22.05 -0.41
C LEU A 118 -5.75 22.81 0.30
N ASP A 119 -5.55 24.13 0.57
CA ASP A 119 -6.57 25.00 1.14
C ASP A 119 -7.78 25.16 0.21
N ALA A 120 -7.57 25.23 -1.10
CA ALA A 120 -8.64 25.30 -2.08
C ALA A 120 -9.47 24.00 -2.11
N LEU A 121 -8.80 22.83 -2.05
CA LEU A 121 -9.46 21.53 -1.98
C LEU A 121 -10.26 21.35 -0.69
N ALA A 122 -9.75 21.84 0.45
CA ALA A 122 -10.44 21.76 1.73
C ALA A 122 -11.78 22.52 1.76
N LYS A 123 -11.99 23.47 0.84
CA LYS A 123 -13.23 24.25 0.70
C LYS A 123 -14.27 23.54 -0.19
N VAL A 124 -13.90 22.48 -0.88
CA VAL A 124 -14.82 21.71 -1.74
C VAL A 124 -15.58 20.72 -0.88
N GLU A 125 -16.91 20.83 -0.87
CA GLU A 125 -17.77 19.90 -0.14
C GLU A 125 -17.57 18.44 -0.62
N GLY A 126 -17.59 17.49 0.30
CA GLY A 126 -17.38 16.08 0.01
C GLY A 126 -15.91 15.66 -0.13
N LEU A 127 -14.96 16.59 0.05
CA LEU A 127 -13.53 16.32 0.03
C LEU A 127 -12.93 16.40 1.43
N ARG A 128 -11.99 15.50 1.73
CA ARG A 128 -11.15 15.57 2.93
C ARG A 128 -9.69 15.16 2.64
N SER A 129 -8.81 15.55 3.52
CA SER A 129 -7.42 15.06 3.45
C SER A 129 -7.37 13.55 3.63
N ALA A 130 -6.55 12.90 2.83
CA ALA A 130 -6.28 11.47 2.94
C ALA A 130 -5.48 11.14 4.21
N LEU A 131 -5.78 10.01 4.81
CA LEU A 131 -4.93 9.40 5.84
C LEU A 131 -3.68 8.77 5.20
N PRO A 132 -2.58 8.60 5.95
CA PRO A 132 -1.41 7.90 5.44
C PRO A 132 -1.76 6.51 4.91
N GLY A 133 -1.33 6.20 3.67
CA GLY A 133 -1.60 4.92 3.00
C GLY A 133 -3.03 4.74 2.47
N GLU A 134 -3.92 5.72 2.60
CA GLU A 134 -5.34 5.54 2.26
C GLU A 134 -5.58 5.27 0.77
N PHE A 135 -4.83 5.87 -0.14
CA PHE A 135 -4.94 5.55 -1.57
C PHE A 135 -4.62 4.08 -1.86
N THR A 136 -3.58 3.54 -1.23
CA THR A 136 -3.18 2.13 -1.37
C THR A 136 -4.22 1.20 -0.74
N ARG A 137 -4.78 1.59 0.42
CA ARG A 137 -5.86 0.85 1.07
C ARG A 137 -7.10 0.77 0.17
N ARG A 138 -7.52 1.88 -0.46
CA ARG A 138 -8.64 1.87 -1.42
C ARG A 138 -8.36 1.00 -2.63
N ALA A 139 -7.14 1.01 -3.13
CA ALA A 139 -6.73 0.11 -4.20
C ALA A 139 -6.85 -1.37 -3.79
N PHE A 140 -6.47 -1.72 -2.55
CA PHE A 140 -6.66 -3.06 -2.00
C PHE A 140 -8.16 -3.39 -1.83
N ASP A 141 -8.96 -2.50 -1.22
CA ASP A 141 -10.40 -2.70 -1.00
C ASP A 141 -11.18 -2.89 -2.32
N HIS A 142 -10.72 -2.26 -3.41
CA HIS A 142 -11.28 -2.42 -4.76
C HIS A 142 -10.63 -3.56 -5.57
N GLY A 143 -9.81 -4.41 -4.96
CA GLY A 143 -9.18 -5.56 -5.60
C GLY A 143 -8.17 -5.20 -6.71
N LYS A 144 -7.58 -3.98 -6.67
CA LYS A 144 -6.55 -3.54 -7.63
C LYS A 144 -5.17 -4.07 -7.30
N MET A 145 -4.94 -4.41 -6.06
CA MET A 145 -3.73 -5.05 -5.57
C MET A 145 -4.07 -5.93 -4.37
N ASP A 146 -3.25 -6.94 -4.13
CA ASP A 146 -3.30 -7.72 -2.91
C ASP A 146 -2.44 -7.08 -1.80
N LEU A 147 -2.47 -7.67 -0.61
CA LEU A 147 -1.75 -7.16 0.54
C LEU A 147 -0.23 -7.18 0.33
N THR A 148 0.31 -8.22 -0.33
CA THR A 148 1.75 -8.35 -0.58
C THR A 148 2.23 -7.31 -1.59
N ALA A 149 1.42 -6.99 -2.59
CA ALA A 149 1.69 -5.91 -3.54
C ALA A 149 1.64 -4.53 -2.86
N ALA A 150 0.70 -4.33 -1.90
CA ALA A 150 0.64 -3.10 -1.12
C ALA A 150 1.87 -2.90 -0.22
N GLU A 151 2.37 -3.98 0.40
CA GLU A 151 3.63 -3.98 1.16
C GLU A 151 4.82 -3.71 0.22
N GLY A 152 4.87 -4.38 -0.94
CA GLY A 152 5.90 -4.14 -1.95
C GLY A 152 5.94 -2.70 -2.43
N LEU A 153 4.78 -2.05 -2.60
CA LEU A 153 4.70 -0.63 -2.94
C LEU A 153 5.32 0.26 -1.83
N ALA A 154 5.02 -0.02 -0.57
CA ALA A 154 5.61 0.71 0.55
C ALA A 154 7.13 0.51 0.62
N ASP A 155 7.60 -0.72 0.42
CA ASP A 155 9.03 -1.03 0.37
C ASP A 155 9.72 -0.34 -0.82
N LEU A 156 9.07 -0.26 -1.98
CA LEU A 156 9.61 0.41 -3.16
C LEU A 156 9.79 1.92 -2.94
N ILE A 157 8.83 2.57 -2.28
CA ILE A 157 8.90 3.99 -1.94
C ILE A 157 10.05 4.26 -0.96
N ASN A 158 10.32 3.33 -0.04
CA ASN A 158 11.35 3.45 0.99
C ASN A 158 12.70 2.85 0.57
N ALA A 159 12.81 2.26 -0.62
CA ALA A 159 14.03 1.59 -1.06
C ALA A 159 15.18 2.58 -1.24
N GLU A 160 16.27 2.36 -0.52
CA GLU A 160 17.53 3.14 -0.61
C GLU A 160 18.61 2.42 -1.42
N THR A 161 18.44 1.12 -1.63
CA THR A 161 19.41 0.28 -2.34
C THR A 161 18.78 -0.43 -3.53
N GLU A 162 19.62 -0.77 -4.51
CA GLU A 162 19.18 -1.53 -5.69
C GLU A 162 18.62 -2.93 -5.31
N ALA A 163 19.16 -3.54 -4.26
CA ALA A 163 18.66 -4.82 -3.77
C ALA A 163 17.23 -4.69 -3.20
N GLN A 164 16.97 -3.64 -2.40
CA GLN A 164 15.63 -3.32 -1.89
C GLN A 164 14.66 -3.03 -3.03
N ARG A 165 15.06 -2.20 -3.99
CA ARG A 165 14.22 -1.86 -5.14
C ARG A 165 13.80 -3.12 -5.92
N ARG A 166 14.74 -4.02 -6.23
CA ARG A 166 14.45 -5.26 -6.94
C ARG A 166 13.54 -6.19 -6.16
N GLN A 167 13.74 -6.29 -4.85
CA GLN A 167 12.88 -7.11 -3.99
C GLN A 167 11.47 -6.55 -3.95
N ALA A 168 11.31 -5.25 -3.73
CA ALA A 168 10.01 -4.57 -3.70
C ALA A 168 9.24 -4.73 -5.02
N LEU A 169 9.91 -4.60 -6.17
CA LEU A 169 9.28 -4.82 -7.47
C LEU A 169 8.77 -6.26 -7.64
N ARG A 170 9.53 -7.28 -7.22
CA ARG A 170 9.07 -8.68 -7.26
C ARG A 170 7.82 -8.90 -6.41
N LEU A 171 7.73 -8.24 -5.23
CA LEU A 171 6.53 -8.29 -4.39
C LEU A 171 5.34 -7.65 -5.09
N MET A 172 5.53 -6.48 -5.69
CA MET A 172 4.48 -5.79 -6.46
C MET A 172 4.01 -6.59 -7.68
N GLU A 173 4.89 -7.35 -8.32
CA GLU A 173 4.59 -8.23 -9.46
C GLU A 173 3.83 -9.51 -9.05
N GLY A 174 3.54 -9.68 -7.74
CA GLY A 174 2.73 -10.77 -7.23
C GLY A 174 3.45 -12.10 -7.04
N SER A 175 4.78 -12.08 -6.90
CA SER A 175 5.56 -13.32 -6.69
C SER A 175 5.15 -14.08 -5.42
N LEU A 176 4.87 -13.36 -4.32
CA LEU A 176 4.36 -13.95 -3.08
C LEU A 176 2.88 -14.32 -3.19
N ALA A 177 2.06 -13.49 -3.83
CA ALA A 177 0.66 -13.78 -4.06
C ALA A 177 0.48 -15.13 -4.79
N THR A 178 1.23 -15.34 -5.87
CA THR A 178 1.21 -16.60 -6.62
C THR A 178 1.61 -17.80 -5.75
N LEU A 179 2.63 -17.65 -4.91
CA LEU A 179 3.07 -18.69 -3.98
C LEU A 179 1.97 -19.03 -2.95
N TYR A 180 1.38 -18.02 -2.33
CA TYR A 180 0.35 -18.19 -1.30
C TYR A 180 -0.96 -18.72 -1.87
N GLU A 181 -1.37 -18.33 -3.07
CA GLU A 181 -2.51 -18.92 -3.76
C GLU A 181 -2.27 -20.40 -4.12
N GLY A 182 -1.03 -20.77 -4.45
CA GLY A 182 -0.66 -22.17 -4.61
C GLY A 182 -0.84 -22.98 -3.32
N TRP A 183 -0.39 -22.45 -2.18
CA TRP A 183 -0.60 -23.09 -0.87
C TRP A 183 -2.08 -23.14 -0.48
N ARG A 184 -2.80 -22.07 -0.73
CA ARG A 184 -4.25 -22.00 -0.50
C ARG A 184 -5.00 -23.08 -1.29
N ALA A 185 -4.66 -23.26 -2.55
CA ALA A 185 -5.25 -24.32 -3.39
C ALA A 185 -4.96 -25.73 -2.84
N GLU A 186 -3.72 -25.99 -2.35
CA GLU A 186 -3.36 -27.26 -1.71
C GLU A 186 -4.16 -27.50 -0.42
N ILE A 187 -4.38 -26.46 0.39
CA ILE A 187 -5.21 -26.55 1.62
C ILE A 187 -6.67 -26.85 1.27
N ILE A 188 -7.24 -26.11 0.31
CA ILE A 188 -8.62 -26.33 -0.13
C ILE A 188 -8.80 -27.75 -0.66
N HIS A 189 -7.82 -28.28 -1.40
CA HIS A 189 -7.85 -29.64 -1.91
C HIS A 189 -7.81 -30.67 -0.77
N ALA A 190 -6.97 -30.46 0.25
CA ALA A 190 -6.96 -31.31 1.44
C ALA A 190 -8.26 -31.24 2.23
N MET A 191 -8.87 -30.05 2.36
CA MET A 191 -10.19 -29.88 3.00
C MET A 191 -11.29 -30.59 2.25
N ALA A 192 -11.30 -30.57 0.91
CA ALA A 192 -12.30 -31.25 0.10
C ALA A 192 -12.28 -32.76 0.30
N TYR A 193 -11.11 -33.38 0.52
CA TYR A 193 -11.04 -34.80 0.88
C TYR A 193 -11.67 -35.08 2.25
N LEU A 194 -11.44 -34.23 3.25
CA LEU A 194 -12.03 -34.38 4.57
C LEU A 194 -13.55 -34.16 4.57
N GLU A 195 -14.04 -33.18 3.80
CA GLU A 195 -15.47 -32.97 3.61
C GLU A 195 -16.14 -34.16 2.95
N ALA A 196 -15.51 -34.71 1.89
CA ALA A 196 -16.03 -35.89 1.22
C ALA A 196 -16.14 -37.13 2.14
N ASP A 197 -15.11 -37.33 3.01
CA ASP A 197 -15.11 -38.43 4.00
C ASP A 197 -16.20 -38.25 5.08
N ILE A 198 -16.52 -37.03 5.46
CA ILE A 198 -17.55 -36.70 6.45
C ILE A 198 -18.96 -36.79 5.81
N ASP A 199 -19.15 -36.19 4.65
CA ASP A 199 -20.48 -36.06 4.01
C ASP A 199 -20.98 -37.38 3.41
N PHE A 200 -20.08 -38.25 2.98
CA PHE A 200 -20.38 -39.51 2.33
C PHE A 200 -20.00 -40.72 3.20
N ALA A 201 -19.94 -40.56 4.52
CA ALA A 201 -19.57 -41.65 5.45
C ALA A 201 -20.46 -42.92 5.34
N ASP A 202 -21.68 -42.78 4.84
CA ASP A 202 -22.65 -43.86 4.64
C ASP A 202 -22.68 -44.42 3.18
N GLU A 203 -21.87 -43.84 2.25
CA GLU A 203 -21.74 -44.28 0.89
C GLU A 203 -20.39 -45.01 0.69
N GLU A 204 -20.25 -45.83 -0.38
CA GLU A 204 -18.99 -46.51 -0.70
C GLU A 204 -17.94 -45.50 -1.22
N VAL A 205 -17.49 -44.60 -0.34
CA VAL A 205 -16.31 -43.78 -0.61
C VAL A 205 -15.07 -44.67 -0.45
N PRO A 206 -14.08 -44.62 -1.35
CA PRO A 206 -12.84 -45.37 -1.16
C PRO A 206 -12.21 -45.08 0.21
N ASP A 207 -11.88 -46.13 0.97
CA ASP A 207 -11.34 -46.06 2.35
C ASP A 207 -10.04 -45.23 2.46
N ASP A 208 -9.40 -44.85 1.31
CA ASP A 208 -8.12 -44.16 1.25
C ASP A 208 -8.24 -42.63 1.08
N VAL A 209 -9.46 -42.08 1.01
CA VAL A 209 -9.66 -40.63 0.77
C VAL A 209 -9.07 -39.77 1.92
N ALA A 210 -9.35 -40.12 3.17
CA ALA A 210 -8.77 -39.44 4.33
C ALA A 210 -7.24 -39.65 4.43
N GLU A 211 -6.73 -40.81 3.98
CA GLU A 211 -5.28 -41.09 4.00
C GLU A 211 -4.50 -40.21 3.05
N GLN A 212 -5.13 -39.65 2.01
CA GLN A 212 -4.49 -38.74 1.06
C GLN A 212 -4.23 -37.34 1.64
N VAL A 213 -4.91 -36.99 2.72
CA VAL A 213 -4.75 -35.66 3.37
C VAL A 213 -3.38 -35.49 4.02
N ALA A 214 -2.93 -36.49 4.75
CA ALA A 214 -1.67 -36.42 5.51
C ALA A 214 -0.45 -36.12 4.60
N PRO A 215 -0.26 -36.79 3.47
CA PRO A 215 0.84 -36.48 2.54
C PRO A 215 0.78 -35.05 1.97
N ILE A 216 -0.42 -34.54 1.67
CA ILE A 216 -0.61 -33.17 1.16
C ILE A 216 -0.18 -32.16 2.22
N VAL A 217 -0.66 -32.34 3.46
CA VAL A 217 -0.34 -31.44 4.58
C VAL A 217 1.15 -31.45 4.92
N GLU A 218 1.79 -32.64 4.98
CA GLU A 218 3.21 -32.74 5.27
C GLU A 218 4.07 -32.10 4.15
N LYS A 219 3.70 -32.29 2.90
CA LYS A 219 4.38 -31.63 1.77
C LYS A 219 4.24 -30.12 1.83
N LEU A 220 3.04 -29.62 2.14
CA LEU A 220 2.79 -28.18 2.30
C LEU A 220 3.57 -27.62 3.48
N ARG A 221 3.55 -28.32 4.64
CA ARG A 221 4.32 -27.95 5.83
C ARG A 221 5.82 -27.81 5.51
N ALA A 222 6.39 -28.78 4.77
CA ALA A 222 7.80 -28.71 4.36
C ALA A 222 8.09 -27.48 3.49
N LYS A 223 7.22 -27.17 2.51
CA LYS A 223 7.36 -25.96 1.67
C LYS A 223 7.31 -24.68 2.48
N ILE A 224 6.40 -24.58 3.45
CA ILE A 224 6.27 -23.40 4.32
C ILE A 224 7.51 -23.24 5.21
N ILE A 225 8.01 -24.32 5.82
CA ILE A 225 9.23 -24.29 6.64
C ILE A 225 10.43 -23.82 5.82
N ASP A 226 10.59 -24.35 4.61
CA ASP A 226 11.67 -23.95 3.70
C ASP A 226 11.55 -22.45 3.36
N HIS A 227 10.35 -21.99 3.03
CA HIS A 227 10.10 -20.58 2.73
C HIS A 227 10.41 -19.66 3.93
N ILE A 228 10.03 -20.03 5.15
CA ILE A 228 10.38 -19.28 6.37
C ILE A 228 11.91 -19.22 6.53
N GLY A 229 12.63 -20.30 6.25
CA GLY A 229 14.10 -20.32 6.30
C GLY A 229 14.75 -19.33 5.32
N TYR A 230 14.15 -19.13 4.15
CA TYR A 230 14.59 -18.10 3.20
C TYR A 230 14.13 -16.69 3.57
N GLY A 231 13.04 -16.54 4.31
CA GLY A 231 12.43 -15.26 4.71
C GLY A 231 13.40 -14.35 5.45
N PHE A 232 14.26 -14.89 6.31
CA PHE A 232 15.30 -14.12 7.01
C PHE A 232 16.28 -13.38 6.09
N LYS A 233 16.52 -13.88 4.88
CA LYS A 233 17.36 -13.17 3.90
C LYS A 233 16.61 -11.97 3.31
N GLY A 234 15.32 -12.11 3.05
CA GLY A 234 14.46 -11.05 2.56
C GLY A 234 14.31 -9.91 3.56
N GLU A 235 14.10 -10.23 4.83
CA GLU A 235 14.02 -9.27 5.93
C GLU A 235 15.30 -8.44 6.09
N ARG A 236 16.47 -9.09 6.03
CA ARG A 236 17.76 -8.39 6.06
C ARG A 236 17.96 -7.42 4.89
N ILE A 237 17.45 -7.73 3.70
CA ILE A 237 17.50 -6.80 2.57
C ILE A 237 16.57 -5.62 2.82
N ARG A 238 15.37 -5.87 3.33
CA ARG A 238 14.36 -4.86 3.63
C ARG A 238 14.83 -3.89 4.70
N ASP A 239 15.25 -4.39 5.84
CA ASP A 239 15.61 -3.59 7.02
C ASP A 239 17.04 -3.04 6.94
N GLY A 240 17.88 -3.62 6.08
CA GLY A 240 19.30 -3.30 5.99
C GLY A 240 20.09 -3.80 7.20
N LEU A 241 21.37 -3.43 7.22
CA LEU A 241 22.27 -3.69 8.34
C LEU A 241 22.58 -2.38 9.05
N GLN A 242 22.22 -2.29 10.33
CA GLN A 242 22.65 -1.17 11.16
C GLN A 242 24.06 -1.43 11.68
N VAL A 243 25.02 -0.58 11.27
CA VAL A 243 26.41 -0.64 11.69
C VAL A 243 26.76 0.60 12.50
N VAL A 244 27.25 0.40 13.71
CA VAL A 244 27.70 1.49 14.59
C VAL A 244 29.21 1.48 14.64
N ILE A 245 29.85 2.59 14.30
CA ILE A 245 31.32 2.78 14.38
C ILE A 245 31.63 3.54 15.66
N LEU A 246 32.28 2.88 16.60
CA LEU A 246 32.70 3.45 17.89
C LEU A 246 34.22 3.61 17.92
N GLY A 247 34.71 4.63 18.63
CA GLY A 247 36.14 4.88 18.81
C GLY A 247 36.42 6.31 19.27
N GLU A 248 37.67 6.59 19.64
CA GLU A 248 38.14 7.89 20.08
C GLU A 248 38.00 8.97 18.98
N PRO A 249 37.95 10.25 19.32
CA PRO A 249 38.01 11.33 18.33
C PRO A 249 39.23 11.18 17.41
N ASN A 250 39.09 11.56 16.14
CA ASN A 250 40.18 11.60 15.12
C ASN A 250 40.82 10.24 14.76
N ILE A 251 40.26 9.11 15.18
CA ILE A 251 40.77 7.77 14.84
C ILE A 251 40.41 7.30 13.40
N GLY A 252 39.73 8.14 12.64
CA GLY A 252 39.36 7.80 11.25
C GLY A 252 37.96 7.24 11.04
N LYS A 253 37.00 7.42 12.01
CA LYS A 253 35.61 6.95 11.88
C LYS A 253 34.88 7.54 10.68
N SER A 254 35.01 8.85 10.46
CA SER A 254 34.36 9.55 9.35
C SER A 254 34.87 9.09 7.97
N PRO A 255 36.19 8.98 7.75
CA PRO A 255 36.73 8.38 6.52
C PRO A 255 36.28 6.93 6.30
N LEU A 256 36.22 6.12 7.38
CA LEU A 256 35.73 4.74 7.28
C LEU A 256 34.25 4.69 6.90
N LEU A 257 33.41 5.55 7.50
CA LEU A 257 32.00 5.66 7.16
C LEU A 257 31.81 6.06 5.69
N ASN A 258 32.55 7.06 5.22
CA ASN A 258 32.50 7.52 3.83
C ASN A 258 32.97 6.42 2.86
N PHE A 259 34.01 5.66 3.22
CA PHE A 259 34.48 4.52 2.43
C PHE A 259 33.42 3.41 2.33
N LEU A 260 32.79 3.02 3.44
CA LEU A 260 31.75 1.98 3.48
C LEU A 260 30.48 2.42 2.74
N SER A 261 30.07 3.68 2.88
CA SER A 261 28.87 4.24 2.23
C SER A 261 29.09 4.58 0.74
N ARG A 262 30.33 4.56 0.25
CA ARG A 262 30.77 4.99 -1.09
C ARG A 262 30.27 6.40 -1.48
N ARG A 263 30.12 7.27 -0.48
CA ARG A 263 29.70 8.67 -0.65
C ARG A 263 30.14 9.49 0.58
N ASP A 264 30.25 10.81 0.43
CA ASP A 264 30.59 11.71 1.54
C ASP A 264 29.38 11.94 2.44
N VAL A 265 29.17 11.05 3.41
CA VAL A 265 28.07 11.12 4.40
C VAL A 265 28.48 11.91 5.64
N ALA A 266 29.74 11.78 6.04
CA ALA A 266 30.30 12.42 7.21
C ALA A 266 31.31 13.50 6.83
N ILE A 267 31.26 14.65 7.52
CA ILE A 267 32.27 15.70 7.40
C ILE A 267 33.57 15.20 8.05
N VAL A 268 34.63 15.17 7.26
CA VAL A 268 35.98 14.90 7.77
C VAL A 268 36.58 16.22 8.21
N SER A 269 36.92 16.33 9.49
CA SER A 269 37.60 17.51 10.05
C SER A 269 38.83 17.05 10.81
N ASP A 270 39.93 17.77 10.61
CA ASP A 270 41.19 17.52 11.35
C ASP A 270 41.15 18.16 12.76
N ILE A 271 40.06 18.87 13.07
CA ILE A 271 39.84 19.56 14.37
C ILE A 271 38.82 18.72 15.17
N ALA A 272 39.19 18.36 16.38
CA ALA A 272 38.35 17.68 17.34
C ALA A 272 37.23 18.58 17.87
#